data_c107e4592e313b73cc23a9665ccde47a
#
_entry.id   c107e4592e313b73cc23a9665ccde47a
#
_cell.length_a   1.000
_cell.length_b   1.000
_cell.length_c   1.000
_cell.angle_alpha   90.00
_cell.angle_beta   90.00
_cell.angle_gamma   90.00
#
_symmetry.space_group_name_H-M   'P 1'
#
loop_
_entity.id
_entity.type
_entity.pdbx_description
1 polymer ?
#
loop_
_entity_poly.entity_id
_entity_poly.type
_entity_poly.pdbx_seq_one_letter_code
_entity_poly.pdbx_strand_id
1 'polypeptide(L)'
;MTKNILLRLFISVLLGFNVTLTISAQDENHGHSAAALQLIKGQRQWFDTHNAAGMVYDQTPNYSLLQFNYDQKNGNFHRVYTAEKQQQANVYTEGNLNLGKVLAWGEFRFTHENERDARFNASLNDPYRGQPFFVVDSGQPSKWRHQNYHLRFRVATPIVFQHLTFGIQATYKAQLAAKQRDPRVDARFYQLQLQPGLTYALTAHDVIGASLNYVSQKEQSDMSLENMQRRLHYYELYGLGTAHKGIGIGRQTNYYGNRWGTALQYEHHTDRWKILGELFADKLVENVDISFTTPRKDAQIAERNLGFKVANSIYSKAYIHQINASFNYKSTNGITYLSQRDNTASSAGWIELHHDIRSTYKTTDATLNYVLTRLRDSEYSWQGAIGIDYQGLDDTYLLPVSVKKSKNAMLFADYRNNFIVGKTMNQRLLLDVQLMMKRAFSGKYAYRGANNDLITVREMEPLDEAFLTADAQGARLSLTYSQLLRQQTNINGYVKLAFSELHSKAKTFNSRRNVSVTLGVNF
;
A
#
# COMPACT_ATOMS: atom_id res chain seq x y z
N MET A 1 33.09 10.19 -8.98
CA MET A 1 33.31 9.09 -9.93
C MET A 1 32.10 8.14 -10.12
N THR A 2 31.06 8.23 -9.34
CA THR A 2 29.87 7.34 -9.33
C THR A 2 28.71 7.73 -10.26
N LYS A 3 28.61 8.98 -10.70
CA LYS A 3 27.51 9.43 -11.58
C LYS A 3 27.59 8.91 -13.03
N ASN A 4 28.78 8.68 -13.53
CA ASN A 4 28.98 8.21 -14.93
C ASN A 4 28.81 6.69 -15.10
N ILE A 5 28.87 5.91 -14.03
CA ILE A 5 28.70 4.45 -14.08
C ILE A 5 27.22 4.09 -14.19
N LEU A 6 26.34 4.77 -13.48
CA LEU A 6 24.89 4.55 -13.56
C LEU A 6 24.31 4.92 -14.94
N LEU A 7 24.78 6.00 -15.55
CA LEU A 7 24.35 6.40 -16.88
C LEU A 7 24.83 5.43 -17.96
N ARG A 8 26.05 4.90 -17.86
CA ARG A 8 26.60 3.90 -18.78
C ARG A 8 25.94 2.53 -18.63
N LEU A 9 25.61 2.11 -17.41
CA LEU A 9 24.79 0.91 -17.15
C LEU A 9 23.38 1.04 -17.71
N PHE A 10 22.78 2.22 -17.63
CA PHE A 10 21.44 2.49 -18.17
C PHE A 10 21.41 2.42 -19.70
N ILE A 11 22.42 2.96 -20.36
CA ILE A 11 22.55 2.90 -21.83
C ILE A 11 22.87 1.48 -22.29
N SER A 12 23.67 0.70 -21.53
CA SER A 12 24.01 -0.70 -21.86
C SER A 12 22.83 -1.65 -21.69
N VAL A 13 21.94 -1.40 -20.72
CA VAL A 13 20.69 -2.16 -20.54
C VAL A 13 19.70 -1.86 -21.66
N LEU A 14 19.62 -0.61 -22.14
CA LEU A 14 18.78 -0.25 -23.28
C LEU A 14 19.29 -0.82 -24.62
N LEU A 15 20.59 -1.04 -24.77
CA LEU A 15 21.21 -1.58 -26.00
C LEU A 15 21.36 -3.12 -25.97
N GLY A 16 21.24 -3.76 -24.79
CA GLY A 16 21.46 -5.20 -24.63
C GLY A 16 20.21 -6.09 -24.74
N PHE A 17 19.01 -5.52 -24.78
CA PHE A 17 17.77 -6.29 -24.91
C PHE A 17 17.38 -6.54 -26.38
N ASN A 18 18.22 -7.24 -27.13
CA ASN A 18 17.75 -8.00 -28.30
C ASN A 18 17.20 -9.35 -27.85
N VAL A 19 16.20 -9.35 -26.95
CA VAL A 19 15.38 -10.54 -26.71
C VAL A 19 14.33 -10.55 -27.82
N THR A 20 14.55 -11.35 -28.84
CA THR A 20 13.53 -11.75 -29.80
C THR A 20 12.53 -12.65 -29.10
N LEU A 21 11.61 -12.05 -28.33
CA LEU A 21 10.37 -12.68 -27.95
C LEU A 21 9.49 -12.69 -29.20
N THR A 22 9.51 -13.79 -29.95
CA THR A 22 8.47 -14.10 -30.94
C THR A 22 7.19 -14.46 -30.20
N ILE A 23 6.49 -13.42 -29.72
CA ILE A 23 5.09 -13.56 -29.30
C ILE A 23 4.29 -13.44 -30.58
N SER A 24 3.78 -14.58 -31.07
CA SER A 24 2.78 -14.63 -32.14
C SER A 24 1.46 -14.15 -31.56
N ALA A 25 1.22 -12.86 -31.57
CA ALA A 25 -0.09 -12.27 -31.28
C ALA A 25 -0.78 -12.01 -32.63
N GLN A 26 -1.61 -12.97 -33.04
CA GLN A 26 -2.65 -12.71 -34.04
C GLN A 26 -3.87 -12.19 -33.28
N ASP A 27 -4.02 -10.87 -33.16
CA ASP A 27 -5.29 -10.17 -32.99
C ASP A 27 -5.09 -8.69 -33.30
N GLU A 28 -6.13 -8.04 -33.82
CA GLU A 28 -6.10 -6.65 -34.29
C GLU A 28 -5.53 -5.70 -33.23
N ASN A 29 -4.27 -5.34 -33.44
CA ASN A 29 -3.45 -4.62 -32.48
C ASN A 29 -3.74 -3.12 -32.54
N HIS A 30 -4.59 -2.64 -31.66
CA HIS A 30 -4.61 -1.24 -31.30
C HIS A 30 -3.45 -0.95 -30.34
N GLY A 31 -2.40 -0.28 -30.82
CA GLY A 31 -1.27 0.14 -29.98
C GLY A 31 -1.74 0.90 -28.75
N HIS A 32 -1.43 0.39 -27.59
CA HIS A 32 -1.87 0.99 -26.34
C HIS A 32 -1.04 2.24 -26.03
N SER A 33 -1.58 3.43 -26.34
CA SER A 33 -1.03 4.66 -25.80
C SER A 33 -1.12 4.68 -24.26
N ALA A 34 -0.37 5.57 -23.61
CA ALA A 34 -0.48 5.72 -22.16
C ALA A 34 -1.92 6.03 -21.71
N ALA A 35 -2.69 6.78 -22.53
CA ALA A 35 -4.09 7.08 -22.26
C ALA A 35 -5.01 5.87 -22.44
N ALA A 36 -4.80 5.05 -23.49
CA ALA A 36 -5.55 3.84 -23.72
C ALA A 36 -5.35 2.84 -22.56
N LEU A 37 -4.09 2.64 -22.15
CA LEU A 37 -3.79 1.75 -21.03
C LEU A 37 -4.41 2.23 -19.71
N GLN A 38 -4.44 3.54 -19.46
CA GLN A 38 -5.13 4.11 -18.30
C GLN A 38 -6.64 3.86 -18.35
N LEU A 39 -7.26 4.01 -19.53
CA LEU A 39 -8.68 3.74 -19.73
C LEU A 39 -8.99 2.25 -19.48
N ILE A 40 -8.24 1.34 -20.09
CA ILE A 40 -8.38 -0.12 -19.89
C ILE A 40 -8.31 -0.47 -18.41
N LYS A 41 -7.30 0.03 -17.71
CA LYS A 41 -7.13 -0.24 -16.26
C LYS A 41 -8.27 0.34 -15.41
N GLY A 42 -8.79 1.51 -15.77
CA GLY A 42 -9.89 2.17 -15.06
C GLY A 42 -11.26 1.48 -15.23
N GLN A 43 -11.40 0.58 -16.20
CA GLN A 43 -12.65 -0.14 -16.47
C GLN A 43 -12.72 -1.54 -15.84
N ARG A 44 -11.61 -2.07 -15.28
CA ARG A 44 -11.51 -3.42 -14.70
C ARG A 44 -12.12 -3.46 -13.31
N GLN A 45 -13.43 -3.71 -13.19
CA GLN A 45 -14.11 -3.73 -11.90
C GLN A 45 -13.74 -4.96 -11.06
N TRP A 46 -13.67 -6.18 -11.67
CA TRP A 46 -13.29 -7.40 -10.98
C TRP A 46 -11.83 -7.41 -10.53
N PHE A 47 -10.99 -6.65 -11.21
CA PHE A 47 -9.58 -6.54 -10.84
C PHE A 47 -9.38 -5.94 -9.44
N ASP A 48 -10.29 -5.08 -8.98
CA ASP A 48 -10.23 -4.46 -7.66
C ASP A 48 -10.87 -5.30 -6.54
N THR A 49 -11.41 -6.48 -6.89
CA THR A 49 -11.96 -7.45 -5.93
C THR A 49 -10.91 -8.43 -5.42
N HIS A 50 -11.29 -9.18 -4.37
CA HIS A 50 -10.49 -10.28 -3.82
C HIS A 50 -10.61 -11.59 -4.61
N ASN A 51 -11.26 -11.59 -5.79
CA ASN A 51 -11.56 -12.78 -6.57
C ASN A 51 -10.96 -12.72 -7.98
N ALA A 52 -9.87 -13.46 -8.22
CA ALA A 52 -9.24 -13.52 -9.54
C ALA A 52 -10.11 -14.21 -10.60
N ALA A 53 -11.07 -15.08 -10.22
CA ALA A 53 -11.95 -15.75 -11.17
C ALA A 53 -12.80 -14.76 -12.00
N GLY A 54 -13.10 -13.57 -11.43
CA GLY A 54 -13.86 -12.54 -12.11
C GLY A 54 -13.13 -11.83 -13.26
N MET A 55 -11.81 -12.04 -13.44
CA MET A 55 -11.04 -11.40 -14.53
C MET A 55 -11.64 -11.68 -15.93
N VAL A 56 -12.32 -12.80 -16.10
CA VAL A 56 -12.97 -13.16 -17.37
C VAL A 56 -14.03 -12.14 -17.78
N TYR A 57 -14.72 -11.51 -16.82
CA TYR A 57 -15.78 -10.52 -17.07
C TYR A 57 -15.24 -9.10 -17.30
N ASP A 58 -13.96 -8.84 -17.02
CA ASP A 58 -13.32 -7.57 -17.32
C ASP A 58 -12.85 -7.46 -18.78
N GLN A 59 -12.77 -8.59 -19.51
CA GLN A 59 -12.36 -8.68 -20.92
C GLN A 59 -11.13 -7.82 -21.26
N THR A 60 -10.16 -7.84 -20.35
CA THR A 60 -8.96 -7.00 -20.47
C THR A 60 -8.09 -7.48 -21.64
N PRO A 61 -7.73 -6.62 -22.59
CA PRO A 61 -6.85 -6.99 -23.71
C PRO A 61 -5.44 -7.34 -23.22
N ASN A 62 -4.67 -8.00 -24.08
CA ASN A 62 -3.26 -8.25 -23.83
C ASN A 62 -2.50 -6.92 -23.78
N TYR A 63 -1.64 -6.76 -22.80
CA TYR A 63 -0.68 -5.66 -22.69
C TYR A 63 0.49 -6.06 -21.81
N SER A 64 1.59 -5.36 -21.97
CA SER A 64 2.73 -5.42 -21.06
C SER A 64 3.25 -4.01 -20.80
N LEU A 65 3.75 -3.79 -19.60
CA LEU A 65 4.27 -2.52 -19.14
C LEU A 65 5.59 -2.73 -18.40
N LEU A 66 6.59 -1.95 -18.75
CA LEU A 66 7.83 -1.82 -18.00
C LEU A 66 8.05 -0.34 -17.70
N GLN A 67 8.30 0.00 -16.44
CA GLN A 67 8.59 1.38 -16.06
C GLN A 67 9.68 1.46 -14.99
N PHE A 68 10.45 2.52 -15.06
CA PHE A 68 11.36 2.98 -14.06
C PHE A 68 10.85 4.30 -13.49
N ASN A 69 10.81 4.42 -12.18
CA ASN A 69 10.34 5.63 -11.52
C ASN A 69 11.34 6.07 -10.44
N TYR A 70 11.57 7.37 -10.35
CA TYR A 70 12.32 8.00 -9.28
C TYR A 70 11.45 9.04 -8.59
N ASP A 71 11.30 8.90 -7.27
CA ASP A 71 10.51 9.80 -6.43
C ASP A 71 11.40 10.44 -5.37
N GLN A 72 11.19 11.73 -5.11
CA GLN A 72 11.79 12.45 -3.99
C GLN A 72 10.73 13.20 -3.22
N LYS A 73 10.58 12.85 -1.93
CA LYS A 73 9.65 13.50 -1.00
C LYS A 73 10.44 14.26 0.08
N ASN A 74 10.02 15.49 0.36
CA ASN A 74 10.64 16.36 1.37
C ASN A 74 9.57 17.14 2.13
N GLY A 75 9.86 17.46 3.39
CA GLY A 75 9.04 18.34 4.21
C GLY A 75 8.50 17.66 5.46
N ASN A 76 8.17 18.48 6.46
CA ASN A 76 7.83 18.04 7.82
C ASN A 76 6.34 17.70 8.02
N PHE A 77 5.48 17.89 7.02
CA PHE A 77 4.06 17.50 7.12
C PHE A 77 3.91 16.00 6.81
N HIS A 78 4.18 15.19 7.80
CA HIS A 78 4.08 13.72 7.74
C HIS A 78 3.75 13.13 9.11
N ARG A 79 3.29 11.90 9.14
CA ARG A 79 3.09 11.16 10.40
C ARG A 79 4.42 10.88 11.10
N VAL A 80 4.35 10.72 12.40
CA VAL A 80 5.48 10.69 13.34
C VAL A 80 6.57 9.67 13.01
N TYR A 81 6.23 8.51 12.44
CA TYR A 81 7.21 7.47 12.07
C TYR A 81 7.70 7.58 10.62
N THR A 82 7.14 8.47 9.83
CA THR A 82 7.56 8.70 8.45
C THR A 82 8.76 9.62 8.42
N ALA A 83 9.71 9.37 7.54
CA ALA A 83 10.89 10.21 7.39
C ALA A 83 10.56 11.57 6.74
N GLU A 84 11.29 12.61 7.14
CA GLU A 84 11.15 13.94 6.55
C GLU A 84 11.60 13.98 5.09
N LYS A 85 12.66 13.21 4.76
CA LYS A 85 13.19 13.09 3.40
C LYS A 85 13.20 11.64 2.95
N GLN A 86 12.60 11.36 1.80
CA GLN A 86 12.56 10.04 1.20
C GLN A 86 12.99 10.13 -0.27
N GLN A 87 13.83 9.21 -0.69
CA GLN A 87 14.28 9.05 -2.07
C GLN A 87 14.05 7.61 -2.49
N GLN A 88 13.22 7.38 -3.50
CA GLN A 88 12.84 6.06 -3.98
C GLN A 88 13.22 5.88 -5.44
N ALA A 89 13.80 4.75 -5.77
CA ALA A 89 13.96 4.27 -7.13
C ALA A 89 13.15 2.96 -7.28
N ASN A 90 12.26 2.91 -8.27
CA ASN A 90 11.38 1.78 -8.51
C ASN A 90 11.60 1.21 -9.91
N VAL A 91 11.63 -0.10 -10.00
CA VAL A 91 11.40 -0.85 -11.25
C VAL A 91 10.07 -1.55 -11.11
N TYR A 92 9.20 -1.35 -12.09
CA TYR A 92 7.87 -1.95 -12.11
C TYR A 92 7.60 -2.57 -13.46
N THR A 93 7.09 -3.78 -13.47
CA THR A 93 6.57 -4.43 -14.67
C THR A 93 5.25 -5.10 -14.37
N GLU A 94 4.34 -5.08 -15.32
CA GLU A 94 3.10 -5.84 -15.29
C GLU A 94 2.70 -6.27 -16.68
N GLY A 95 1.87 -7.31 -16.76
CA GLY A 95 1.31 -7.78 -18.01
C GLY A 95 0.00 -8.51 -17.81
N ASN A 96 -0.87 -8.42 -18.82
CA ASN A 96 -2.10 -9.19 -18.94
C ASN A 96 -2.03 -10.01 -20.23
N LEU A 97 -2.23 -11.31 -20.11
CA LEU A 97 -2.13 -12.26 -21.22
C LEU A 97 -3.37 -13.15 -21.27
N ASN A 98 -3.99 -13.21 -22.44
CA ASN A 98 -4.99 -14.21 -22.76
C ASN A 98 -4.31 -15.35 -23.51
N LEU A 99 -4.16 -16.50 -22.86
CA LEU A 99 -3.51 -17.70 -23.40
C LEU A 99 -4.53 -18.69 -24.03
N GLY A 100 -5.71 -18.22 -24.40
CA GLY A 100 -6.79 -18.97 -25.00
C GLY A 100 -7.59 -19.81 -24.00
N LYS A 101 -6.94 -20.65 -23.20
CA LYS A 101 -7.57 -21.47 -22.15
C LYS A 101 -7.38 -20.91 -20.74
N VAL A 102 -6.58 -19.87 -20.57
CA VAL A 102 -6.25 -19.27 -19.26
C VAL A 102 -6.02 -17.79 -19.44
N LEU A 103 -6.63 -17.00 -18.57
CA LEU A 103 -6.30 -15.59 -18.41
C LEU A 103 -5.23 -15.45 -17.32
N ALA A 104 -4.16 -14.76 -17.61
CA ALA A 104 -3.06 -14.57 -16.68
C ALA A 104 -2.69 -13.08 -16.59
N TRP A 105 -2.51 -12.60 -15.38
CA TRP A 105 -1.97 -11.27 -15.10
C TRP A 105 -0.88 -11.37 -14.05
N GLY A 106 0.17 -10.59 -14.20
CA GLY A 106 1.26 -10.56 -13.24
C GLY A 106 1.88 -9.19 -13.10
N GLU A 107 2.40 -8.89 -11.90
CA GLU A 107 3.22 -7.71 -11.65
C GLU A 107 4.45 -8.06 -10.80
N PHE A 108 5.51 -7.33 -11.04
CA PHE A 108 6.70 -7.29 -10.20
C PHE A 108 7.09 -5.84 -9.94
N ARG A 109 7.39 -5.53 -8.68
CA ARG A 109 7.91 -4.24 -8.27
C ARG A 109 9.11 -4.43 -7.35
N PHE A 110 10.20 -3.77 -7.70
CA PHE A 110 11.34 -3.58 -6.83
C PHE A 110 11.45 -2.11 -6.46
N THR A 111 11.60 -1.82 -5.17
CA THR A 111 11.81 -0.47 -4.65
C THR A 111 13.06 -0.42 -3.80
N HIS A 112 13.96 0.47 -4.13
CA HIS A 112 15.06 0.88 -3.26
C HIS A 112 14.74 2.28 -2.71
N GLU A 113 14.72 2.40 -1.38
CA GLU A 113 14.39 3.65 -0.71
C GLU A 113 15.46 4.05 0.30
N ASN A 114 15.82 5.33 0.31
CA ASN A 114 16.66 5.96 1.30
C ASN A 114 15.85 7.01 2.06
N GLU A 115 15.77 6.84 3.35
CA GLU A 115 15.14 7.80 4.26
C GLU A 115 16.17 8.57 5.04
N ARG A 116 15.87 9.84 5.31
CA ARG A 116 16.65 10.72 6.19
C ARG A 116 15.71 11.46 7.12
N ASP A 117 16.22 11.74 8.31
CA ASP A 117 15.50 12.44 9.36
C ASP A 117 14.23 11.68 9.80
N ALA A 118 14.29 10.32 9.76
CA ALA A 118 13.30 9.45 10.37
C ALA A 118 13.47 9.45 11.89
N ARG A 119 12.36 9.47 12.64
CA ARG A 119 12.36 9.55 14.10
C ARG A 119 11.52 8.43 14.70
N PHE A 120 11.83 8.10 15.93
CA PHE A 120 11.14 7.19 16.83
C PHE A 120 11.20 5.71 16.46
N ASN A 121 11.07 5.30 15.21
CA ASN A 121 11.10 3.88 14.85
C ASN A 121 12.49 3.26 15.12
N ALA A 122 12.52 2.17 15.88
CA ALA A 122 13.72 1.39 16.17
C ALA A 122 13.46 -0.13 16.09
N SER A 123 12.54 -0.58 15.25
CA SER A 123 12.25 -2.01 15.11
C SER A 123 11.78 -2.43 13.74
N LEU A 124 10.75 -1.83 13.19
CA LEU A 124 10.00 -2.41 12.06
C LEU A 124 10.32 -1.73 10.73
N ASN A 125 10.15 -2.49 9.67
CA ASN A 125 10.11 -1.95 8.31
C ASN A 125 8.94 -0.95 8.18
N ASP A 126 7.75 -1.34 8.66
CA ASP A 126 6.58 -0.48 8.78
C ASP A 126 6.06 -0.48 10.23
N PRO A 127 6.36 0.56 11.05
CA PRO A 127 5.93 0.61 12.44
C PRO A 127 4.40 0.72 12.60
N TYR A 128 3.69 1.23 11.58
CA TYR A 128 2.22 1.28 11.64
C TYR A 128 1.57 -0.10 11.58
N ARG A 129 2.24 -1.08 10.96
CA ARG A 129 1.80 -2.47 10.92
C ARG A 129 1.85 -3.13 12.31
N GLY A 130 2.91 -2.88 13.06
CA GLY A 130 3.18 -3.54 14.35
C GLY A 130 2.45 -2.93 15.54
N GLN A 131 1.65 -1.89 15.36
CA GLN A 131 0.91 -1.28 16.46
C GLN A 131 -0.06 -2.26 17.12
N PRO A 132 -0.17 -2.27 18.48
CA PRO A 132 0.51 -1.32 19.41
C PRO A 132 1.96 -1.67 19.77
N PHE A 133 2.46 -2.87 19.42
CA PHE A 133 3.72 -3.42 19.93
C PHE A 133 4.87 -3.23 18.94
N PHE A 134 5.74 -2.29 19.21
CA PHE A 134 7.02 -2.09 18.50
C PHE A 134 8.00 -1.31 19.38
N VAL A 135 9.23 -1.17 18.93
CA VAL A 135 10.27 -0.49 19.70
C VAL A 135 10.53 0.87 19.10
N VAL A 136 10.64 1.88 19.94
CA VAL A 136 11.03 3.24 19.58
C VAL A 136 12.32 3.66 20.26
N ASP A 137 13.05 4.57 19.62
CA ASP A 137 14.24 5.20 20.19
C ASP A 137 13.92 6.55 20.86
N SER A 138 14.97 7.29 21.21
CA SER A 138 14.87 8.61 21.82
C SER A 138 14.39 9.73 20.89
N GLY A 139 13.86 9.41 19.69
CA GLY A 139 13.35 10.38 18.74
C GLY A 139 14.43 11.18 18.01
N GLN A 140 15.69 10.78 18.07
CA GLN A 140 16.76 11.44 17.33
C GLN A 140 16.68 11.11 15.84
N PRO A 141 16.89 12.10 14.94
CA PRO A 141 16.86 11.88 13.51
C PRO A 141 17.83 10.78 13.07
N SER A 142 17.36 9.87 12.24
CA SER A 142 18.13 8.72 11.74
C SER A 142 17.96 8.54 10.23
N LYS A 143 18.79 7.65 9.67
CA LYS A 143 18.73 7.25 8.27
C LYS A 143 18.31 5.80 8.20
N TRP A 144 17.39 5.51 7.29
CA TRP A 144 17.00 4.15 6.95
C TRP A 144 17.29 3.86 5.49
N ARG A 145 17.50 2.60 5.18
CA ARG A 145 17.58 2.06 3.83
C ARG A 145 16.61 0.90 3.72
N HIS A 146 15.77 0.92 2.70
CA HIS A 146 14.80 -0.13 2.46
C HIS A 146 14.99 -0.74 1.08
N GLN A 147 14.76 -2.06 0.99
CA GLN A 147 14.64 -2.80 -0.26
C GLN A 147 13.35 -3.61 -0.19
N ASN A 148 12.43 -3.32 -1.10
CA ASN A 148 11.11 -3.93 -1.09
C ASN A 148 10.88 -4.65 -2.42
N TYR A 149 10.51 -5.91 -2.33
CA TYR A 149 10.13 -6.78 -3.44
C TYR A 149 8.65 -7.11 -3.32
N HIS A 150 7.89 -6.91 -4.39
CA HIS A 150 6.48 -7.23 -4.45
C HIS A 150 6.20 -7.95 -5.76
N LEU A 151 5.70 -9.19 -5.65
CA LEU A 151 5.21 -10.00 -6.76
C LEU A 151 3.75 -10.28 -6.54
N ARG A 152 2.94 -10.15 -7.57
CA ARG A 152 1.54 -10.56 -7.56
C ARG A 152 1.21 -11.17 -8.91
N PHE A 153 0.48 -12.26 -8.89
CA PHE A 153 -0.08 -12.84 -10.08
C PHE A 153 -1.52 -13.26 -9.86
N ARG A 154 -2.28 -13.28 -10.93
CA ARG A 154 -3.65 -13.73 -11.02
C ARG A 154 -3.78 -14.65 -12.20
N VAL A 155 -4.49 -15.73 -12.00
CA VAL A 155 -4.82 -16.69 -13.06
C VAL A 155 -6.30 -17.02 -12.93
N ALA A 156 -7.01 -17.07 -14.08
CA ALA A 156 -8.40 -17.48 -14.15
C ALA A 156 -8.62 -18.43 -15.33
N THR A 157 -9.48 -19.43 -15.14
CA THR A 157 -9.96 -20.27 -16.24
C THR A 157 -10.93 -19.47 -17.11
N PRO A 158 -11.16 -19.84 -18.37
CA PRO A 158 -12.35 -19.40 -19.08
C PRO A 158 -13.61 -19.93 -18.37
N ILE A 159 -14.77 -19.53 -18.84
CA ILE A 159 -16.04 -20.07 -18.34
C ILE A 159 -16.11 -21.56 -18.70
N VAL A 160 -16.15 -22.43 -17.70
CA VAL A 160 -16.30 -23.88 -17.82
C VAL A 160 -17.72 -24.30 -17.41
N PHE A 161 -18.21 -25.41 -17.96
CA PHE A 161 -19.57 -25.86 -17.71
C PHE A 161 -20.65 -24.79 -17.93
N GLN A 162 -20.42 -23.87 -18.86
CA GLN A 162 -21.28 -22.73 -19.25
C GLN A 162 -21.48 -21.65 -18.15
N HIS A 163 -21.10 -21.89 -16.92
CA HIS A 163 -21.42 -21.00 -15.79
C HIS A 163 -20.25 -20.73 -14.84
N LEU A 164 -19.28 -21.63 -14.72
CA LEU A 164 -18.26 -21.59 -13.68
C LEU A 164 -16.94 -21.02 -14.18
N THR A 165 -16.30 -20.21 -13.35
CA THR A 165 -14.90 -19.81 -13.53
C THR A 165 -14.14 -20.02 -12.22
N PHE A 166 -12.94 -20.53 -12.30
CA PHE A 166 -12.03 -20.66 -11.17
C PHE A 166 -10.87 -19.70 -11.34
N GLY A 167 -10.38 -19.16 -10.24
CA GLY A 167 -9.22 -18.29 -10.25
C GLY A 167 -8.42 -18.37 -8.98
N ILE A 168 -7.18 -17.97 -9.08
CA ILE A 168 -6.29 -17.83 -7.93
C ILE A 168 -5.47 -16.56 -8.07
N GLN A 169 -5.34 -15.81 -6.98
CA GLN A 169 -4.34 -14.77 -6.83
C GLN A 169 -3.31 -15.23 -5.81
N ALA A 170 -2.03 -14.96 -6.10
CA ALA A 170 -1.00 -15.05 -5.10
C ALA A 170 -0.19 -13.75 -5.06
N THR A 171 0.20 -13.35 -3.84
CA THR A 171 1.03 -12.18 -3.60
C THR A 171 2.18 -12.57 -2.69
N TYR A 172 3.39 -12.20 -3.09
CA TYR A 172 4.59 -12.35 -2.27
C TYR A 172 5.23 -10.98 -2.04
N LYS A 173 5.53 -10.67 -0.77
CA LYS A 173 6.28 -9.47 -0.37
C LYS A 173 7.50 -9.89 0.43
N ALA A 174 8.65 -9.32 0.09
CA ALA A 174 9.87 -9.40 0.90
C ALA A 174 10.41 -7.98 1.08
N GLN A 175 10.71 -7.60 2.32
CA GLN A 175 11.16 -6.26 2.64
C GLN A 175 12.34 -6.34 3.60
N LEU A 176 13.37 -5.55 3.33
CA LEU A 176 14.55 -5.38 4.15
C LEU A 176 14.65 -3.93 4.55
N ALA A 177 14.90 -3.65 5.83
CA ALA A 177 15.12 -2.30 6.31
C ALA A 177 16.29 -2.25 7.29
N ALA A 178 17.18 -1.29 7.08
CA ALA A 178 18.35 -1.10 7.93
C ALA A 178 18.44 0.33 8.45
N LYS A 179 18.45 0.50 9.77
CA LYS A 179 18.66 1.78 10.45
C LYS A 179 20.14 2.00 10.68
N GLN A 180 20.63 3.17 10.27
CA GLN A 180 22.07 3.48 10.25
C GLN A 180 22.60 4.12 11.53
N ARG A 181 21.74 4.56 12.46
CA ARG A 181 22.10 5.18 13.73
C ARG A 181 21.76 4.27 14.89
N ASP A 182 22.60 4.24 15.92
CA ASP A 182 22.33 3.50 17.15
C ASP A 182 21.05 3.99 17.87
N PRO A 183 20.20 3.10 18.38
CA PRO A 183 20.27 1.66 18.17
C PRO A 183 20.08 1.32 16.69
N ARG A 184 21.02 0.56 16.11
CA ARG A 184 20.92 0.06 14.73
C ARG A 184 19.89 -1.05 14.65
N VAL A 185 19.22 -1.14 13.53
CA VAL A 185 18.19 -2.14 13.29
C VAL A 185 18.42 -2.80 11.94
N ASP A 186 18.27 -4.12 11.90
CA ASP A 186 18.10 -4.93 10.69
C ASP A 186 16.73 -5.61 10.79
N ALA A 187 15.76 -5.14 9.98
CA ALA A 187 14.41 -5.67 9.95
C ALA A 187 14.14 -6.37 8.64
N ARG A 188 13.62 -7.59 8.71
CA ARG A 188 13.32 -8.46 7.57
C ARG A 188 11.87 -8.92 7.66
N PHE A 189 11.07 -8.49 6.70
CA PHE A 189 9.67 -8.86 6.58
C PHE A 189 9.45 -9.71 5.33
N TYR A 190 8.61 -10.74 5.46
CA TYR A 190 8.04 -11.43 4.32
C TYR A 190 6.57 -11.74 4.53
N GLN A 191 5.82 -11.83 3.43
CA GLN A 191 4.41 -12.17 3.42
C GLN A 191 4.10 -13.00 2.17
N LEU A 192 3.37 -14.10 2.37
CA LEU A 192 2.74 -14.86 1.30
C LEU A 192 1.23 -14.80 1.49
N GLN A 193 0.51 -14.40 0.44
CA GLN A 193 -0.94 -14.38 0.40
C GLN A 193 -1.43 -15.26 -0.74
N LEU A 194 -2.43 -16.08 -0.49
CA LEU A 194 -3.12 -16.92 -1.46
C LEU A 194 -4.63 -16.63 -1.39
N GLN A 195 -5.23 -16.40 -2.57
CA GLN A 195 -6.65 -16.08 -2.69
C GLN A 195 -7.27 -16.91 -3.82
N PRO A 196 -7.67 -18.18 -3.54
CA PRO A 196 -8.49 -18.93 -4.45
C PRO A 196 -9.91 -18.35 -4.48
N GLY A 197 -10.53 -18.37 -5.65
CA GLY A 197 -11.88 -17.89 -5.83
C GLY A 197 -12.59 -18.58 -6.99
N LEU A 198 -13.90 -18.44 -6.99
CA LEU A 198 -14.77 -18.93 -8.04
C LEU A 198 -15.85 -17.89 -8.36
N THR A 199 -16.39 -17.95 -9.57
CA THR A 199 -17.59 -17.22 -9.97
C THR A 199 -18.58 -18.17 -10.62
N TYR A 200 -19.87 -17.85 -10.50
CA TYR A 200 -20.96 -18.56 -11.13
C TYR A 200 -21.90 -17.57 -11.84
N ALA A 201 -22.06 -17.73 -13.15
CA ALA A 201 -23.01 -16.97 -13.94
C ALA A 201 -24.43 -17.53 -13.71
N LEU A 202 -25.26 -16.80 -12.97
CA LEU A 202 -26.66 -17.14 -12.71
C LEU A 202 -27.50 -16.97 -13.96
N THR A 203 -27.27 -15.88 -14.68
CA THR A 203 -27.91 -15.54 -15.94
C THR A 203 -26.86 -14.96 -16.90
N ALA A 204 -27.30 -14.54 -18.10
CA ALA A 204 -26.41 -13.79 -19.00
C ALA A 204 -25.98 -12.43 -18.44
N HIS A 205 -26.67 -11.92 -17.41
CA HIS A 205 -26.47 -10.59 -16.85
C HIS A 205 -26.02 -10.58 -15.38
N ASP A 206 -26.14 -11.71 -14.68
CA ASP A 206 -25.92 -11.81 -13.25
C ASP A 206 -24.83 -12.81 -12.91
N VAL A 207 -23.83 -12.37 -12.17
CA VAL A 207 -22.69 -13.20 -11.74
C VAL A 207 -22.52 -13.09 -10.23
N ILE A 208 -22.40 -14.22 -9.56
CA ILE A 208 -21.99 -14.27 -8.16
C ILE A 208 -20.56 -14.80 -8.05
N GLY A 209 -19.84 -14.37 -7.03
CA GLY A 209 -18.49 -14.82 -6.75
C GLY A 209 -18.25 -15.06 -5.27
N ALA A 210 -17.30 -15.93 -5.00
CA ALA A 210 -16.78 -16.16 -3.66
C ALA A 210 -15.28 -16.40 -3.70
N SER A 211 -14.56 -15.91 -2.70
CA SER A 211 -13.12 -16.15 -2.56
C SER A 211 -12.73 -16.33 -1.11
N LEU A 212 -11.65 -17.09 -0.90
CA LEU A 212 -10.97 -17.24 0.37
C LEU A 212 -9.67 -16.42 0.35
N ASN A 213 -9.24 -15.96 1.50
CA ASN A 213 -7.98 -15.26 1.67
C ASN A 213 -7.18 -15.91 2.79
N TYR A 214 -5.97 -16.33 2.49
CA TYR A 214 -4.99 -16.80 3.46
C TYR A 214 -3.72 -16.00 3.33
N VAL A 215 -3.22 -15.45 4.45
CA VAL A 215 -1.94 -14.75 4.52
C VAL A 215 -1.10 -15.35 5.62
N SER A 216 0.16 -15.65 5.31
CA SER A 216 1.19 -15.95 6.28
C SER A 216 2.25 -14.86 6.21
N GLN A 217 2.60 -14.27 7.36
CA GLN A 217 3.57 -13.19 7.44
C GLN A 217 4.52 -13.37 8.61
N LYS A 218 5.74 -12.91 8.43
CA LYS A 218 6.76 -12.88 9.47
C LYS A 218 7.60 -11.61 9.34
N GLU A 219 7.92 -11.00 10.47
CA GLU A 219 8.96 -9.98 10.55
C GLU A 219 9.92 -10.31 11.68
N GLN A 220 11.20 -10.23 11.39
CA GLN A 220 12.29 -10.32 12.35
C GLN A 220 13.00 -8.99 12.41
N SER A 221 13.20 -8.49 13.61
CA SER A 221 13.89 -7.23 13.87
C SER A 221 15.03 -7.47 14.86
N ASP A 222 16.25 -7.25 14.40
CA ASP A 222 17.47 -7.37 15.21
C ASP A 222 17.98 -5.98 15.55
N MET A 223 18.15 -5.69 16.84
CA MET A 223 18.64 -4.41 17.34
C MET A 223 20.05 -4.55 17.92
N SER A 224 20.98 -3.68 17.49
CA SER A 224 22.37 -3.68 17.94
C SER A 224 22.90 -2.29 18.28
N LEU A 225 24.00 -2.23 19.03
CA LEU A 225 24.75 -1.01 19.32
C LEU A 225 26.18 -1.17 18.83
N GLU A 226 26.64 -0.23 18.03
CA GLU A 226 28.06 -0.13 17.64
C GLU A 226 28.88 0.60 18.70
N ASN A 227 28.33 1.68 19.27
CA ASN A 227 29.01 2.41 20.33
C ASN A 227 28.56 1.93 21.71
N MET A 228 29.27 0.96 22.23
CA MET A 228 29.02 0.34 23.55
C MET A 228 29.22 1.31 24.74
N GLN A 229 29.92 2.43 24.55
CA GLN A 229 30.12 3.43 25.60
C GLN A 229 28.92 4.34 25.80
N ARG A 230 28.00 4.38 24.84
CA ARG A 230 26.78 5.14 24.98
C ARG A 230 25.69 4.32 25.65
N ARG A 231 25.17 4.81 26.78
CA ARG A 231 23.94 4.29 27.37
C ARG A 231 22.75 4.77 26.54
N LEU A 232 22.38 4.01 25.52
CA LEU A 232 21.20 4.30 24.72
C LEU A 232 19.98 3.66 25.35
N HIS A 233 18.88 4.41 25.34
CA HIS A 233 17.59 3.92 25.78
C HIS A 233 16.70 3.69 24.56
N TYR A 234 15.97 2.59 24.60
CA TYR A 234 14.86 2.32 23.73
C TYR A 234 13.59 2.14 24.59
N TYR A 235 12.46 2.22 23.93
CA TYR A 235 11.17 2.16 24.59
C TYR A 235 10.32 1.11 23.91
N GLU A 236 9.92 0.10 24.65
CA GLU A 236 9.00 -0.94 24.20
C GLU A 236 7.58 -0.43 24.38
N LEU A 237 6.86 -0.22 23.29
CA LEU A 237 5.50 0.29 23.33
C LEU A 237 4.52 -0.84 23.64
N TYR A 238 3.52 -0.50 24.44
CA TYR A 238 2.37 -1.35 24.76
C TYR A 238 1.05 -0.71 24.29
N GLY A 239 1.06 0.60 24.03
CA GLY A 239 -0.05 1.33 23.45
C GLY A 239 -0.12 2.78 23.95
N LEU A 240 -0.44 3.68 23.03
CA LEU A 240 -0.71 5.11 23.26
C LEU A 240 0.28 5.82 24.21
N GLY A 241 1.56 5.66 23.94
CA GLY A 241 2.64 6.27 24.71
C GLY A 241 3.07 5.46 25.93
N THR A 242 2.25 4.52 26.42
CA THR A 242 2.68 3.62 27.48
C THR A 242 3.80 2.70 27.00
N ALA A 243 4.96 2.82 27.64
CA ALA A 243 6.15 2.10 27.22
C ALA A 243 7.04 1.72 28.41
N HIS A 244 7.80 0.65 28.27
CA HIS A 244 8.91 0.31 29.13
C HIS A 244 10.22 0.84 28.56
N LYS A 245 10.97 1.52 29.42
CA LYS A 245 12.33 1.93 29.10
C LYS A 245 13.26 0.73 29.20
N GLY A 246 13.76 0.28 28.05
CA GLY A 246 14.76 -0.77 27.97
C GLY A 246 16.17 -0.19 27.95
N ILE A 247 17.11 -0.92 28.54
CA ILE A 247 18.55 -0.68 28.45
C ILE A 247 19.15 -2.01 28.01
N GLY A 248 19.80 -2.04 26.86
CA GLY A 248 20.41 -3.30 26.44
C GLY A 248 20.88 -3.30 25.00
N ILE A 249 21.57 -4.38 24.68
CA ILE A 249 22.14 -4.67 23.36
C ILE A 249 21.60 -6.05 22.95
N GLY A 250 21.40 -6.23 21.66
CA GLY A 250 21.11 -7.55 21.11
C GLY A 250 19.68 -8.04 21.33
N ARG A 251 18.70 -7.14 21.29
CA ARG A 251 17.29 -7.52 21.27
C ARG A 251 16.87 -7.96 19.89
N GLN A 252 16.24 -9.11 19.81
CA GLN A 252 15.50 -9.59 18.65
C GLN A 252 14.00 -9.59 18.96
N THR A 253 13.21 -9.05 18.05
CA THR A 253 11.75 -9.11 18.11
C THR A 253 11.25 -9.82 16.84
N ASN A 254 10.42 -10.83 17.02
CA ASN A 254 9.84 -11.61 15.95
C ASN A 254 8.31 -11.47 15.97
N TYR A 255 7.72 -11.20 14.80
CA TYR A 255 6.29 -11.15 14.58
C TYR A 255 5.90 -12.30 13.66
N TYR A 256 4.96 -13.14 14.07
CA TYR A 256 4.45 -14.29 13.30
C TYR A 256 2.94 -14.17 13.17
N GLY A 257 2.45 -13.91 11.97
CA GLY A 257 1.03 -13.67 11.74
C GLY A 257 0.42 -14.57 10.69
N ASN A 258 -0.83 -14.99 10.96
CA ASN A 258 -1.68 -15.63 9.98
C ASN A 258 -3.02 -14.91 9.90
N ARG A 259 -3.47 -14.65 8.66
CA ARG A 259 -4.75 -14.03 8.36
C ARG A 259 -5.59 -14.98 7.54
N TRP A 260 -6.86 -15.11 7.94
CA TRP A 260 -7.89 -15.82 7.21
C TRP A 260 -9.04 -14.88 6.90
N GLY A 261 -9.59 -14.99 5.72
CA GLY A 261 -10.70 -14.16 5.29
C GLY A 261 -11.51 -14.79 4.19
N THR A 262 -12.62 -14.14 3.89
CA THR A 262 -13.55 -14.53 2.82
C THR A 262 -14.13 -13.27 2.20
N ALA A 263 -14.49 -13.35 0.93
CA ALA A 263 -15.22 -12.30 0.25
C ALA A 263 -16.29 -12.89 -0.65
N LEU A 264 -17.42 -12.17 -0.77
CA LEU A 264 -18.54 -12.48 -1.63
C LEU A 264 -18.75 -11.35 -2.61
N GLN A 265 -19.01 -11.66 -3.86
CA GLN A 265 -19.20 -10.70 -4.93
C GLN A 265 -20.55 -10.95 -5.65
N TYR A 266 -21.15 -9.87 -6.13
CA TYR A 266 -22.27 -9.89 -7.04
C TYR A 266 -22.10 -8.83 -8.11
N GLU A 267 -22.21 -9.22 -9.37
CA GLU A 267 -22.25 -8.32 -10.53
C GLU A 267 -23.59 -8.46 -11.25
N HIS A 268 -24.14 -7.30 -11.60
CA HIS A 268 -25.20 -7.20 -12.61
C HIS A 268 -24.69 -6.32 -13.74
N HIS A 269 -24.87 -6.77 -14.99
CA HIS A 269 -24.49 -6.00 -16.16
C HIS A 269 -25.49 -6.09 -17.29
N THR A 270 -25.59 -4.99 -18.02
CA THR A 270 -26.30 -4.86 -19.29
C THR A 270 -25.37 -4.14 -20.27
N ASP A 271 -25.78 -3.95 -21.53
CA ASP A 271 -24.98 -3.23 -22.52
C ASP A 271 -24.58 -1.80 -22.08
N ARG A 272 -25.34 -1.17 -21.19
CA ARG A 272 -25.15 0.22 -20.77
C ARG A 272 -24.88 0.41 -19.31
N TRP A 273 -24.98 -0.62 -18.51
CA TRP A 273 -24.84 -0.51 -17.07
C TRP A 273 -24.17 -1.73 -16.48
N LYS A 274 -23.18 -1.50 -15.63
CA LYS A 274 -22.47 -2.54 -14.90
C LYS A 274 -22.29 -2.11 -13.45
N ILE A 275 -22.75 -2.93 -12.50
CA ILE A 275 -22.55 -2.74 -11.08
C ILE A 275 -21.93 -4.01 -10.48
N LEU A 276 -20.87 -3.82 -9.70
CA LEU A 276 -20.21 -4.89 -8.96
C LEU A 276 -20.12 -4.50 -7.48
N GLY A 277 -20.65 -5.35 -6.63
CA GLY A 277 -20.56 -5.26 -5.17
C GLY A 277 -19.66 -6.35 -4.61
N GLU A 278 -18.87 -6.04 -3.58
CA GLU A 278 -18.09 -6.98 -2.81
C GLU A 278 -18.26 -6.74 -1.32
N LEU A 279 -18.50 -7.81 -0.56
CA LEU A 279 -18.43 -7.85 0.91
C LEU A 279 -17.26 -8.72 1.31
N PHE A 280 -16.45 -8.29 2.27
CA PHE A 280 -15.31 -9.08 2.74
C PHE A 280 -15.13 -8.96 4.25
N ALA A 281 -14.62 -10.05 4.83
CA ALA A 281 -14.25 -10.11 6.24
C ALA A 281 -12.99 -10.94 6.43
N ASP A 282 -12.11 -10.51 7.34
CA ASP A 282 -10.91 -11.26 7.68
C ASP A 282 -10.50 -11.09 9.15
N LYS A 283 -9.68 -12.02 9.64
CA LYS A 283 -9.09 -12.02 10.96
C LYS A 283 -7.61 -12.36 10.87
N LEU A 284 -6.77 -11.49 11.46
CA LEU A 284 -5.34 -11.71 11.69
C LEU A 284 -5.10 -12.07 13.15
N VAL A 285 -4.22 -13.02 13.39
CA VAL A 285 -3.59 -13.25 14.69
C VAL A 285 -2.08 -13.25 14.47
N GLU A 286 -1.37 -12.35 15.16
CA GLU A 286 0.08 -12.20 15.07
C GLU A 286 0.69 -12.23 16.45
N ASN A 287 1.61 -13.16 16.71
CA ASN A 287 2.36 -13.24 17.95
C ASN A 287 3.60 -12.35 17.88
N VAL A 288 3.96 -11.76 19.00
CA VAL A 288 5.15 -10.93 19.17
C VAL A 288 6.05 -11.59 20.19
N ASP A 289 7.17 -12.15 19.74
CA ASP A 289 8.14 -12.84 20.56
C ASP A 289 9.41 -11.99 20.70
N ILE A 290 9.89 -11.88 21.93
CA ILE A 290 11.12 -11.18 22.25
C ILE A 290 12.18 -12.20 22.64
N SER A 291 13.39 -12.02 22.12
CA SER A 291 14.54 -12.84 22.46
C SER A 291 15.76 -11.99 22.76
N PHE A 292 16.45 -12.31 23.85
CA PHE A 292 17.84 -11.96 24.07
C PHE A 292 18.71 -13.23 24.05
N THR A 293 18.26 -14.28 24.77
CA THR A 293 18.87 -15.61 24.80
C THR A 293 17.81 -16.71 24.65
N THR A 294 16.69 -16.59 25.37
CA THR A 294 15.56 -17.52 25.31
C THR A 294 14.33 -16.77 24.82
N PRO A 295 13.69 -17.20 23.73
CA PRO A 295 12.48 -16.55 23.22
C PRO A 295 11.35 -16.54 24.25
N ARG A 296 10.66 -15.41 24.34
CA ARG A 296 9.50 -15.20 25.22
C ARG A 296 8.37 -14.57 24.40
N LYS A 297 7.19 -15.14 24.50
CA LYS A 297 5.98 -14.50 24.00
C LYS A 297 5.67 -13.29 24.88
N ASP A 298 5.69 -12.11 24.30
CA ASP A 298 5.49 -10.83 25.00
C ASP A 298 4.11 -10.26 24.74
N ALA A 299 3.65 -10.42 23.50
CA ALA A 299 2.37 -9.85 23.09
C ALA A 299 1.72 -10.64 21.93
N GLN A 300 0.46 -10.28 21.67
CA GLN A 300 -0.27 -10.76 20.50
C GLN A 300 -1.14 -9.63 19.93
N ILE A 301 -1.20 -9.55 18.62
CA ILE A 301 -2.10 -8.67 17.86
C ILE A 301 -3.23 -9.53 17.31
N ALA A 302 -4.48 -9.21 17.67
CA ALA A 302 -5.66 -9.85 17.12
C ALA A 302 -6.50 -8.80 16.38
N GLU A 303 -6.51 -8.87 15.06
CA GLU A 303 -7.20 -7.90 14.18
C GLU A 303 -8.41 -8.55 13.53
N ARG A 304 -9.50 -7.80 13.44
CA ARG A 304 -10.70 -8.12 12.66
C ARG A 304 -10.94 -7.01 11.69
N ASN A 305 -11.25 -7.36 10.46
CA ASN A 305 -11.51 -6.45 9.39
C ASN A 305 -12.82 -6.83 8.70
N LEU A 306 -13.68 -5.83 8.42
CA LEU A 306 -14.94 -5.99 7.71
C LEU A 306 -15.08 -4.82 6.75
N GLY A 307 -15.48 -5.09 5.52
CA GLY A 307 -15.68 -4.01 4.57
C GLY A 307 -16.55 -4.39 3.39
N PHE A 308 -16.90 -3.37 2.63
CA PHE A 308 -17.57 -3.53 1.36
C PHE A 308 -16.99 -2.58 0.30
N LYS A 309 -17.16 -2.96 -0.96
CA LYS A 309 -16.84 -2.13 -2.13
C LYS A 309 -17.99 -2.20 -3.11
N VAL A 310 -18.25 -1.10 -3.77
CA VAL A 310 -19.21 -1.01 -4.88
C VAL A 310 -18.57 -0.23 -6.01
N ALA A 311 -18.56 -0.81 -7.20
CA ALA A 311 -18.15 -0.16 -8.43
C ALA A 311 -19.35 -0.14 -9.38
N ASN A 312 -19.77 1.04 -9.81
CA ASN A 312 -20.89 1.22 -10.72
C ASN A 312 -20.44 2.01 -11.95
N SER A 313 -20.71 1.50 -13.14
CA SER A 313 -20.38 2.15 -14.41
C SER A 313 -21.60 2.23 -15.31
N ILE A 314 -21.84 3.42 -15.88
CA ILE A 314 -22.89 3.66 -16.86
C ILE A 314 -22.22 4.12 -18.16
N TYR A 315 -22.49 3.41 -19.22
CA TYR A 315 -21.88 3.62 -20.54
C TYR A 315 -22.85 4.35 -21.48
N SER A 316 -22.34 5.38 -22.14
CA SER A 316 -23.01 6.02 -23.26
C SER A 316 -22.07 6.07 -24.47
N LYS A 317 -22.55 6.51 -25.64
CA LYS A 317 -21.73 6.57 -26.85
C LYS A 317 -20.44 7.40 -26.68
N ALA A 318 -20.47 8.45 -25.87
CA ALA A 318 -19.36 9.40 -25.72
C ALA A 318 -18.80 9.47 -24.30
N TYR A 319 -19.51 8.93 -23.31
CA TYR A 319 -19.16 9.11 -21.91
C TYR A 319 -19.27 7.82 -21.10
N ILE A 320 -18.38 7.68 -20.13
CA ILE A 320 -18.47 6.67 -19.06
C ILE A 320 -18.62 7.41 -17.74
N HIS A 321 -19.68 7.10 -17.00
CA HIS A 321 -19.89 7.57 -15.63
C HIS A 321 -19.56 6.44 -14.67
N GLN A 322 -18.65 6.69 -13.73
CA GLN A 322 -18.27 5.69 -12.73
C GLN A 322 -18.48 6.26 -11.34
N ILE A 323 -19.12 5.47 -10.48
CA ILE A 323 -19.27 5.77 -9.04
C ILE A 323 -18.64 4.60 -8.29
N ASN A 324 -17.62 4.88 -7.50
CA ASN A 324 -16.97 3.87 -6.67
C ASN A 324 -17.11 4.27 -5.21
N ALA A 325 -17.55 3.33 -4.40
CA ALA A 325 -17.65 3.49 -2.96
C ALA A 325 -16.96 2.34 -2.25
N SER A 326 -16.26 2.63 -1.16
CA SER A 326 -15.72 1.61 -0.29
C SER A 326 -15.87 2.00 1.17
N PHE A 327 -16.00 1.00 2.01
CA PHE A 327 -16.02 1.14 3.46
C PHE A 327 -15.19 0.02 4.07
N ASN A 328 -14.38 0.33 5.07
CA ASN A 328 -13.57 -0.61 5.79
C ASN A 328 -13.56 -0.27 7.28
N TYR A 329 -13.91 -1.22 8.11
CA TYR A 329 -13.81 -1.13 9.55
C TYR A 329 -12.84 -2.17 10.06
N LYS A 330 -11.80 -1.71 10.76
CA LYS A 330 -10.76 -2.53 11.35
C LYS A 330 -10.70 -2.33 12.85
N SER A 331 -10.67 -3.42 13.61
CA SER A 331 -10.48 -3.42 15.06
C SER A 331 -9.31 -4.32 15.43
N THR A 332 -8.29 -3.74 16.04
CA THR A 332 -7.06 -4.42 16.47
C THR A 332 -6.98 -4.44 17.99
N ASN A 333 -6.97 -5.62 18.59
CA ASN A 333 -6.73 -5.81 20.01
C ASN A 333 -5.25 -6.14 20.24
N GLY A 334 -4.61 -5.40 21.12
CA GLY A 334 -3.28 -5.68 21.63
C GLY A 334 -3.38 -6.43 22.96
N ILE A 335 -2.91 -7.67 22.97
CA ILE A 335 -2.91 -8.58 24.11
C ILE A 335 -1.49 -8.62 24.67
N THR A 336 -1.32 -8.26 25.94
CA THR A 336 -0.03 -8.29 26.64
C THR A 336 0.07 -9.56 27.47
N TYR A 337 1.23 -10.22 27.43
CA TYR A 337 1.52 -11.44 28.18
C TYR A 337 2.40 -11.13 29.39
N LEU A 338 2.03 -11.66 30.52
CA LEU A 338 2.86 -11.68 31.72
C LEU A 338 3.45 -13.08 31.89
N SER A 339 4.77 -13.19 31.78
CA SER A 339 5.48 -14.46 31.88
C SER A 339 6.52 -14.44 32.98
N GLN A 340 6.72 -15.57 33.62
CA GLN A 340 7.76 -15.82 34.63
C GLN A 340 8.76 -16.83 34.06
N ARG A 341 10.04 -16.64 34.37
CA ARG A 341 11.07 -17.61 33.99
C ARG A 341 10.97 -18.84 34.88
N ASP A 342 10.86 -20.00 34.26
CA ASP A 342 10.97 -21.29 34.97
C ASP A 342 12.44 -21.70 35.05
N ASN A 343 12.98 -21.70 36.23
CA ASN A 343 14.36 -22.12 36.51
C ASN A 343 14.43 -23.57 37.06
N THR A 344 13.28 -24.26 37.19
CA THR A 344 13.21 -25.59 37.82
C THR A 344 13.30 -26.74 36.83
N ALA A 345 13.02 -26.50 35.55
CA ALA A 345 13.10 -27.52 34.51
C ALA A 345 14.49 -27.60 33.88
N SER A 346 14.87 -28.80 33.42
CA SER A 346 16.11 -29.04 32.65
C SER A 346 16.17 -28.25 31.32
N SER A 347 15.04 -27.71 30.87
CA SER A 347 14.91 -26.73 29.80
C SER A 347 14.39 -25.44 30.39
N ALA A 348 15.27 -24.50 30.74
CA ALA A 348 14.86 -23.19 31.24
C ALA A 348 13.95 -22.51 30.21
N GLY A 349 12.67 -22.37 30.53
CA GLY A 349 11.62 -21.82 29.68
C GLY A 349 10.91 -20.63 30.33
N TRP A 350 9.90 -20.13 29.66
CA TRP A 350 9.00 -19.11 30.16
C TRP A 350 7.62 -19.72 30.39
N ILE A 351 7.05 -19.52 31.59
CA ILE A 351 5.68 -19.89 31.91
C ILE A 351 4.81 -18.65 31.81
N GLU A 352 3.75 -18.74 31.04
CA GLU A 352 2.71 -17.72 30.98
C GLU A 352 1.90 -17.74 32.29
N LEU A 353 1.84 -16.61 32.96
CA LEU A 353 1.05 -16.43 34.18
C LEU A 353 -0.32 -15.85 33.87
N HIS A 354 -0.38 -14.91 32.92
CA HIS A 354 -1.60 -14.18 32.57
C HIS A 354 -1.44 -13.48 31.24
N HIS A 355 -2.55 -13.33 30.53
CA HIS A 355 -2.64 -12.42 29.37
C HIS A 355 -3.98 -11.70 29.35
N ASP A 356 -3.99 -10.47 28.83
CA ASP A 356 -5.20 -9.65 28.77
C ASP A 356 -5.13 -8.63 27.64
N ILE A 357 -6.30 -8.22 27.13
CA ILE A 357 -6.41 -7.14 26.16
C ILE A 357 -6.15 -5.82 26.88
N ARG A 358 -5.05 -5.16 26.53
CA ARG A 358 -4.66 -3.86 27.09
C ARG A 358 -4.96 -2.69 26.17
N SER A 359 -4.97 -2.92 24.86
CA SER A 359 -5.23 -1.89 23.86
C SER A 359 -6.27 -2.35 22.85
N THR A 360 -7.05 -1.40 22.35
CA THR A 360 -8.00 -1.60 21.25
C THR A 360 -7.88 -0.42 20.30
N TYR A 361 -7.47 -0.67 19.06
CA TYR A 361 -7.31 0.32 18.00
C TYR A 361 -8.37 0.09 16.95
N LYS A 362 -9.18 1.10 16.68
CA LYS A 362 -10.26 1.03 15.70
C LYS A 362 -10.02 2.04 14.61
N THR A 363 -10.06 1.57 13.36
CA THR A 363 -9.97 2.42 12.18
C THR A 363 -11.22 2.26 11.34
N THR A 364 -11.77 3.37 10.89
CA THR A 364 -12.88 3.43 9.94
C THR A 364 -12.42 4.23 8.74
N ASP A 365 -12.38 3.60 7.59
CA ASP A 365 -12.05 4.24 6.31
C ASP A 365 -13.27 4.15 5.39
N ALA A 366 -13.62 5.25 4.73
CA ALA A 366 -14.68 5.27 3.72
C ALA A 366 -14.26 6.15 2.56
N THR A 367 -14.48 5.69 1.33
CA THR A 367 -14.22 6.46 0.13
C THR A 367 -15.47 6.52 -0.74
N LEU A 368 -15.68 7.64 -1.38
CA LEU A 368 -16.69 7.81 -2.42
C LEU A 368 -16.08 8.66 -3.51
N ASN A 369 -16.09 8.19 -4.73
CA ASN A 369 -15.66 8.96 -5.87
C ASN A 369 -16.60 8.82 -7.07
N TYR A 370 -16.70 9.90 -7.82
CA TYR A 370 -17.37 9.96 -9.11
C TYR A 370 -16.36 10.34 -10.17
N VAL A 371 -16.35 9.57 -11.27
CA VAL A 371 -15.46 9.79 -12.41
C VAL A 371 -16.30 9.90 -13.67
N LEU A 372 -16.09 10.97 -14.44
CA LEU A 372 -16.68 11.19 -15.74
C LEU A 372 -15.58 11.15 -16.80
N THR A 373 -15.67 10.21 -17.71
CA THR A 373 -14.70 10.02 -18.80
C THR A 373 -15.37 10.30 -20.14
N ARG A 374 -14.78 11.18 -20.95
CA ARG A 374 -15.16 11.36 -22.35
C ARG A 374 -14.30 10.48 -23.23
N LEU A 375 -14.93 9.60 -23.98
CA LEU A 375 -14.28 8.69 -24.90
C LEU A 375 -13.84 9.38 -26.18
N ARG A 376 -12.74 8.90 -26.75
CA ARG A 376 -12.23 9.19 -28.08
C ARG A 376 -11.58 7.93 -28.62
N ASP A 377 -12.30 7.21 -29.48
CA ASP A 377 -11.90 5.89 -29.98
C ASP A 377 -11.56 4.92 -28.83
N SER A 378 -10.37 4.34 -28.81
CA SER A 378 -9.86 3.46 -27.77
C SER A 378 -9.23 4.19 -26.56
N GLU A 379 -9.30 5.50 -26.52
CA GLU A 379 -8.71 6.36 -25.49
C GLU A 379 -9.77 7.26 -24.84
N TYR A 380 -9.40 7.93 -23.74
CA TYR A 380 -10.16 9.08 -23.29
C TYR A 380 -9.61 10.37 -23.93
N SER A 381 -10.50 11.34 -24.19
CA SER A 381 -10.08 12.70 -24.52
C SER A 381 -9.84 13.54 -23.28
N TRP A 382 -10.75 13.42 -22.31
CA TRP A 382 -10.58 13.98 -20.96
C TRP A 382 -11.32 13.15 -19.91
N GLN A 383 -10.90 13.29 -18.67
CA GLN A 383 -11.51 12.67 -17.52
C GLN A 383 -11.56 13.67 -16.36
N GLY A 384 -12.71 13.80 -15.72
CA GLY A 384 -12.90 14.57 -14.50
C GLY A 384 -13.30 13.64 -13.36
N ALA A 385 -12.76 13.85 -12.17
CA ALA A 385 -13.17 13.10 -10.99
C ALA A 385 -13.31 14.02 -9.78
N ILE A 386 -14.25 13.70 -8.91
CA ILE A 386 -14.39 14.28 -7.58
C ILE A 386 -14.56 13.16 -6.56
N GLY A 387 -14.04 13.35 -5.38
CA GLY A 387 -14.18 12.33 -4.35
C GLY A 387 -13.89 12.83 -2.94
N ILE A 388 -14.22 11.97 -2.00
CA ILE A 388 -13.99 12.16 -0.58
C ILE A 388 -13.44 10.87 0.02
N ASP A 389 -12.37 11.00 0.80
CA ASP A 389 -11.80 9.95 1.63
C ASP A 389 -11.98 10.34 3.10
N TYR A 390 -12.72 9.55 3.85
CA TYR A 390 -12.93 9.72 5.28
C TYR A 390 -12.07 8.72 6.06
N GLN A 391 -11.44 9.19 7.15
CA GLN A 391 -10.73 8.36 8.10
C GLN A 391 -11.11 8.71 9.53
N GLY A 392 -11.50 7.69 10.30
CA GLY A 392 -11.74 7.76 11.73
C GLY A 392 -10.79 6.83 12.48
N LEU A 393 -10.16 7.33 13.55
CA LEU A 393 -9.36 6.56 14.49
C LEU A 393 -9.97 6.67 15.89
N ASP A 394 -10.08 5.54 16.59
CA ASP A 394 -10.52 5.47 18.00
C ASP A 394 -9.66 4.44 18.73
N ASP A 395 -8.54 4.90 19.25
CA ASP A 395 -7.54 4.08 19.91
C ASP A 395 -7.65 4.27 21.43
N THR A 396 -7.65 3.16 22.17
CA THR A 396 -7.71 3.13 23.64
C THR A 396 -6.66 2.19 24.20
N TYR A 397 -6.11 2.56 25.37
CA TYR A 397 -5.27 1.73 26.22
C TYR A 397 -5.82 1.77 27.64
N LEU A 398 -5.88 0.62 28.32
CA LEU A 398 -6.67 0.49 29.56
C LEU A 398 -5.92 0.89 30.84
N LEU A 399 -4.64 0.52 30.99
CA LEU A 399 -3.90 0.70 32.25
C LEU A 399 -2.47 1.20 32.01
N PRO A 400 -2.24 2.51 32.16
CA PRO A 400 -3.18 3.58 32.53
C PRO A 400 -4.11 3.96 31.39
N VAL A 401 -5.31 4.41 31.71
CA VAL A 401 -6.29 4.82 30.66
C VAL A 401 -5.70 5.90 29.78
N SER A 402 -5.59 5.61 28.49
CA SER A 402 -5.15 6.56 27.46
C SER A 402 -6.03 6.44 26.24
N VAL A 403 -6.25 7.54 25.55
CA VAL A 403 -7.11 7.58 24.38
C VAL A 403 -6.47 8.46 23.31
N LYS A 404 -6.58 8.03 22.05
CA LYS A 404 -6.29 8.85 20.87
C LYS A 404 -7.41 8.70 19.85
N LYS A 405 -8.03 9.80 19.51
CA LYS A 405 -9.15 9.82 18.56
C LYS A 405 -8.90 10.89 17.51
N SER A 406 -9.26 10.59 16.28
CA SER A 406 -9.27 11.59 15.21
C SER A 406 -10.33 11.25 14.18
N LYS A 407 -10.93 12.26 13.58
CA LYS A 407 -11.81 12.14 12.43
C LYS A 407 -11.43 13.20 11.42
N ASN A 408 -11.12 12.79 10.22
CA ASN A 408 -10.75 13.69 9.14
C ASN A 408 -11.33 13.21 7.81
N ALA A 409 -11.45 14.12 6.85
CA ALA A 409 -11.74 13.78 5.48
C ALA A 409 -10.83 14.57 4.53
N MET A 410 -10.51 13.94 3.40
CA MET A 410 -9.81 14.56 2.29
C MET A 410 -10.74 14.62 1.09
N LEU A 411 -11.05 15.85 0.64
CA LEU A 411 -11.74 16.10 -0.61
C LEU A 411 -10.71 16.23 -1.71
N PHE A 412 -11.00 15.67 -2.87
CA PHE A 412 -10.16 15.84 -4.05
C PHE A 412 -11.00 16.09 -5.31
N ALA A 413 -10.39 16.81 -6.23
CA ALA A 413 -10.89 17.00 -7.59
C ALA A 413 -9.75 16.78 -8.57
N ASP A 414 -9.95 15.88 -9.52
CA ASP A 414 -9.00 15.52 -10.57
C ASP A 414 -9.51 15.96 -11.93
N TYR A 415 -8.62 16.47 -12.76
CA TYR A 415 -8.87 16.69 -14.17
C TYR A 415 -7.69 16.20 -15.01
N ARG A 416 -7.99 15.36 -15.99
CA ARG A 416 -7.01 14.81 -16.94
C ARG A 416 -7.41 15.16 -18.35
N ASN A 417 -6.45 15.55 -19.14
CA ASN A 417 -6.65 15.81 -20.58
C ASN A 417 -5.60 15.08 -21.41
N ASN A 418 -6.05 14.49 -22.50
CA ASN A 418 -5.22 13.77 -23.46
C ASN A 418 -5.20 14.52 -24.80
N PHE A 419 -4.16 15.28 -25.03
CA PHE A 419 -3.93 16.01 -26.26
C PHE A 419 -3.22 15.12 -27.28
N ILE A 420 -3.71 15.11 -28.52
CA ILE A 420 -2.99 14.56 -29.68
C ILE A 420 -2.01 15.62 -30.14
N VAL A 421 -0.74 15.25 -30.25
CA VAL A 421 0.33 16.14 -30.68
C VAL A 421 0.94 15.63 -32.00
N GLY A 422 1.32 16.55 -32.88
CA GLY A 422 1.95 16.21 -34.17
C GLY A 422 0.98 15.77 -35.26
N LYS A 423 1.50 15.76 -36.50
CA LYS A 423 0.71 15.47 -37.71
C LYS A 423 0.38 13.99 -37.89
N THR A 424 1.16 13.09 -37.28
CA THR A 424 1.04 11.63 -37.45
C THR A 424 0.10 10.96 -36.46
N MET A 425 -0.52 11.73 -35.58
CA MET A 425 -1.42 11.23 -34.52
C MET A 425 -0.82 10.16 -33.58
N ASN A 426 0.51 9.96 -33.62
CA ASN A 426 1.22 8.92 -32.87
C ASN A 426 1.75 9.40 -31.48
N GLN A 427 1.55 10.68 -31.20
CA GLN A 427 2.07 11.35 -30.00
C GLN A 427 0.92 11.83 -29.13
N ARG A 428 1.06 11.66 -27.81
CA ARG A 428 0.11 12.12 -26.80
C ARG A 428 0.82 12.95 -25.75
N LEU A 429 0.14 14.01 -25.34
CA LEU A 429 0.52 14.81 -24.19
C LEU A 429 -0.63 14.75 -23.18
N LEU A 430 -0.39 14.11 -22.04
CA LEU A 430 -1.38 14.00 -20.98
C LEU A 430 -1.05 15.00 -19.87
N LEU A 431 -2.02 15.84 -19.57
CA LEU A 431 -1.99 16.75 -18.44
C LEU A 431 -2.92 16.19 -17.36
N ASP A 432 -2.44 16.12 -16.12
CA ASP A 432 -3.20 15.64 -14.97
C ASP A 432 -3.03 16.65 -13.84
N VAL A 433 -4.14 17.21 -13.36
CA VAL A 433 -4.20 18.21 -12.26
C VAL A 433 -5.13 17.69 -11.18
N GLN A 434 -4.63 17.62 -9.96
CA GLN A 434 -5.42 17.27 -8.79
C GLN A 434 -5.35 18.37 -7.75
N LEU A 435 -6.50 18.74 -7.21
CA LEU A 435 -6.63 19.61 -6.04
C LEU A 435 -7.06 18.77 -4.85
N MET A 436 -6.48 19.04 -3.68
CA MET A 436 -6.72 18.28 -2.45
C MET A 436 -6.97 19.21 -1.28
N MET A 437 -7.92 18.86 -0.42
CA MET A 437 -8.22 19.59 0.81
C MET A 437 -8.54 18.59 1.93
N LYS A 438 -7.65 18.51 2.93
CA LYS A 438 -7.87 17.75 4.16
C LYS A 438 -8.53 18.64 5.21
N ARG A 439 -9.58 18.13 5.86
CA ARG A 439 -10.26 18.75 7.00
C ARG A 439 -10.34 17.77 8.16
N ALA A 440 -9.92 18.23 9.33
CA ALA A 440 -10.09 17.53 10.59
C ALA A 440 -11.37 18.01 11.28
N PHE A 441 -12.24 17.07 11.66
CA PHE A 441 -13.51 17.37 12.36
C PHE A 441 -13.33 17.28 13.86
N SER A 442 -12.47 16.38 14.34
CA SER A 442 -12.16 16.21 15.74
C SER A 442 -10.81 15.52 15.93
N GLY A 443 -10.16 15.79 17.05
CA GLY A 443 -8.95 15.13 17.47
C GLY A 443 -8.74 15.27 18.96
N LYS A 444 -8.13 14.25 19.56
CA LYS A 444 -7.79 14.23 20.98
C LYS A 444 -6.77 13.16 21.26
N TYR A 445 -5.72 13.53 21.98
CA TYR A 445 -4.86 12.61 22.70
C TYR A 445 -4.92 12.92 24.19
N ALA A 446 -5.06 11.91 25.04
CA ALA A 446 -5.03 12.05 26.49
C ALA A 446 -4.36 10.81 27.10
N TYR A 447 -3.30 11.04 27.85
CA TYR A 447 -2.61 10.04 28.65
C TYR A 447 -2.92 10.29 30.14
N ARG A 448 -3.31 9.26 30.88
CA ARG A 448 -3.66 9.37 32.31
C ARG A 448 -2.73 8.55 33.21
N GLY A 449 -1.55 8.21 32.72
CA GLY A 449 -0.54 7.51 33.49
C GLY A 449 0.35 8.45 34.31
N ALA A 450 1.18 7.89 35.16
CA ALA A 450 2.13 8.63 35.98
C ALA A 450 3.41 9.05 35.21
N ASN A 451 3.74 8.35 34.12
CA ASN A 451 5.01 8.49 33.40
C ASN A 451 4.94 9.53 32.28
N ASN A 452 4.55 10.76 32.61
CA ASN A 452 4.40 11.84 31.64
C ASN A 452 5.73 12.30 30.97
N ASP A 453 6.88 11.96 31.58
CA ASP A 453 8.20 12.31 31.09
C ASP A 453 8.71 11.39 29.95
N LEU A 454 8.02 10.27 29.70
CA LEU A 454 8.37 9.41 28.58
C LEU A 454 8.28 10.16 27.26
N ILE A 455 9.30 10.02 26.41
CA ILE A 455 9.32 10.68 25.09
C ILE A 455 8.15 10.24 24.22
N THR A 456 7.67 9.03 24.41
CA THR A 456 6.48 8.49 23.75
C THR A 456 5.19 9.24 24.10
N VAL A 457 5.08 9.72 25.35
CA VAL A 457 3.94 10.51 25.84
C VAL A 457 4.13 11.99 25.55
N ARG A 458 5.34 12.52 25.80
CA ARG A 458 5.61 13.97 25.74
C ARG A 458 5.76 14.49 24.30
N GLU A 459 6.30 13.68 23.38
CA GLU A 459 6.62 14.13 22.03
C GLU A 459 5.93 13.28 20.94
N MET A 460 6.10 11.95 20.98
CA MET A 460 5.69 11.08 19.88
C MET A 460 4.18 11.09 19.62
N GLU A 461 3.37 10.78 20.63
CA GLU A 461 1.92 10.73 20.46
C GLU A 461 1.28 12.10 20.19
N PRO A 462 1.72 13.21 20.84
CA PRO A 462 1.24 14.56 20.51
C PRO A 462 1.59 14.99 19.08
N LEU A 463 2.76 14.61 18.54
CA LEU A 463 3.12 14.89 17.15
C LEU A 463 2.23 14.10 16.17
N ASP A 464 1.94 12.85 16.47
CA ASP A 464 1.04 12.03 15.62
C ASP A 464 -0.40 12.58 15.65
N GLU A 465 -0.89 12.96 16.83
CA GLU A 465 -2.20 13.60 16.98
C GLU A 465 -2.27 14.93 16.23
N ALA A 466 -1.25 15.77 16.36
CA ALA A 466 -1.17 17.05 15.66
C ALA A 466 -1.20 16.87 14.13
N PHE A 467 -0.56 15.84 13.57
CA PHE A 467 -0.65 15.53 12.15
C PHE A 467 -2.06 15.06 11.76
N LEU A 468 -2.66 14.16 12.54
CA LEU A 468 -3.97 13.62 12.26
C LEU A 468 -5.06 14.70 12.27
N THR A 469 -4.90 15.71 13.14
CA THR A 469 -5.85 16.81 13.32
C THR A 469 -5.53 18.08 12.52
N ALA A 470 -4.41 18.09 11.79
CA ALA A 470 -4.05 19.22 10.96
C ALA A 470 -4.90 19.31 9.70
N ASP A 471 -5.48 20.48 9.48
CA ASP A 471 -6.03 20.86 8.18
C ASP A 471 -4.90 21.07 7.18
N ALA A 472 -5.14 20.70 5.92
CA ALA A 472 -4.17 20.88 4.85
C ALA A 472 -4.85 21.09 3.49
N GLN A 473 -4.13 21.71 2.58
CA GLN A 473 -4.55 21.88 1.20
C GLN A 473 -3.36 21.69 0.27
N GLY A 474 -3.62 21.21 -0.95
CA GLY A 474 -2.54 20.97 -1.87
C GLY A 474 -2.98 20.73 -3.30
N ALA A 475 -1.98 20.60 -4.16
CA ALA A 475 -2.18 20.31 -5.56
C ALA A 475 -1.13 19.30 -6.04
N ARG A 476 -1.50 18.57 -7.06
CA ARG A 476 -0.62 17.72 -7.86
C ARG A 476 -0.76 18.09 -9.32
N LEU A 477 0.36 18.21 -9.99
CA LEU A 477 0.44 18.41 -11.43
C LEU A 477 1.29 17.30 -12.02
N SER A 478 0.84 16.67 -13.11
CA SER A 478 1.70 15.78 -13.88
C SER A 478 1.56 15.99 -15.38
N LEU A 479 2.65 15.82 -16.08
CA LEU A 479 2.76 15.90 -17.53
C LEU A 479 3.36 14.60 -18.03
N THR A 480 2.66 13.93 -18.96
CA THR A 480 3.14 12.71 -19.60
C THR A 480 3.23 12.91 -21.11
N TYR A 481 4.42 12.78 -21.66
CA TYR A 481 4.60 12.65 -23.10
C TYR A 481 4.69 11.18 -23.46
N SER A 482 3.91 10.74 -24.43
CA SER A 482 3.82 9.35 -24.88
C SER A 482 3.90 9.29 -26.40
N GLN A 483 4.70 8.39 -26.94
CA GLN A 483 4.92 8.25 -28.38
C GLN A 483 4.96 6.79 -28.80
N LEU A 484 4.27 6.46 -29.88
CA LEU A 484 4.40 5.18 -30.56
C LEU A 484 5.77 5.12 -31.23
N LEU A 485 6.65 4.25 -30.71
CA LEU A 485 8.05 4.12 -31.16
C LEU A 485 8.16 3.27 -32.42
N ARG A 486 7.29 2.27 -32.56
CA ARG A 486 7.30 1.34 -33.69
C ARG A 486 5.88 0.87 -34.00
N GLN A 487 5.36 1.19 -35.15
CA GLN A 487 4.01 0.84 -35.60
C GLN A 487 3.77 -0.68 -35.69
N GLN A 488 4.74 -1.41 -36.26
CA GLN A 488 4.61 -2.87 -36.45
C GLN A 488 4.55 -3.71 -35.17
N THR A 489 5.04 -3.17 -34.05
CA THR A 489 5.12 -3.88 -32.77
C THR A 489 4.29 -3.21 -31.67
N ASN A 490 3.57 -2.13 -32.01
CA ASN A 490 2.75 -1.35 -31.07
C ASN A 490 3.49 -0.90 -29.78
N ILE A 491 4.80 -0.74 -29.86
CA ILE A 491 5.62 -0.30 -28.72
C ILE A 491 5.40 1.20 -28.52
N ASN A 492 4.93 1.56 -27.33
CA ASN A 492 4.72 2.94 -26.93
C ASN A 492 5.64 3.30 -25.76
N GLY A 493 6.49 4.32 -25.98
CA GLY A 493 7.36 4.87 -24.93
C GLY A 493 6.73 6.11 -24.31
N TYR A 494 6.97 6.34 -23.02
CA TYR A 494 6.50 7.55 -22.36
C TYR A 494 7.45 8.05 -21.28
N VAL A 495 7.39 9.36 -21.04
CA VAL A 495 8.06 10.06 -19.94
C VAL A 495 7.00 10.83 -19.17
N LYS A 496 6.96 10.65 -17.85
CA LYS A 496 6.06 11.37 -16.95
C LYS A 496 6.85 12.17 -15.93
N LEU A 497 6.53 13.43 -15.79
CA LEU A 497 6.99 14.30 -14.71
C LEU A 497 5.79 14.61 -13.82
N ALA A 498 5.98 14.52 -12.50
CA ALA A 498 4.94 14.91 -11.58
C ALA A 498 5.52 15.70 -10.40
N PHE A 499 4.75 16.68 -9.96
CA PHE A 499 5.00 17.49 -8.78
C PHE A 499 3.74 17.52 -7.93
N SER A 500 3.89 17.38 -6.62
CA SER A 500 2.79 17.65 -5.70
C SER A 500 3.28 18.35 -4.44
N GLU A 501 2.44 19.19 -3.88
CA GLU A 501 2.66 19.84 -2.59
C GLU A 501 1.36 19.83 -1.80
N LEU A 502 1.49 19.42 -0.53
CA LEU A 502 0.45 19.50 0.47
C LEU A 502 0.93 20.43 1.58
N HIS A 503 0.24 21.53 1.78
CA HIS A 503 0.57 22.56 2.77
C HIS A 503 -0.35 22.44 3.98
N SER A 504 0.24 22.37 5.18
CA SER A 504 -0.49 22.31 6.43
C SER A 504 -0.89 23.72 6.89
N LYS A 505 -2.06 23.82 7.54
CA LYS A 505 -2.50 25.04 8.23
C LYS A 505 -2.11 25.06 9.71
N ALA A 506 -1.60 23.94 10.24
CA ALA A 506 -1.14 23.85 11.62
C ALA A 506 0.24 24.49 11.79
N LYS A 507 0.45 25.21 12.91
CA LYS A 507 1.76 25.85 13.21
C LYS A 507 2.93 24.86 13.33
N THR A 508 2.66 23.61 13.70
CA THR A 508 3.65 22.55 13.90
C THR A 508 4.27 22.06 12.59
N PHE A 509 3.55 22.21 11.48
CA PHE A 509 3.94 21.66 10.18
C PHE A 509 3.90 22.74 9.10
N ASN A 510 4.75 22.58 8.09
CA ASN A 510 4.76 23.43 6.90
C ASN A 510 4.12 22.72 5.72
N SER A 511 4.90 21.93 5.00
CA SER A 511 4.42 21.26 3.79
C SER A 511 5.09 19.91 3.57
N ARG A 512 4.51 19.12 2.65
CA ARG A 512 5.09 17.91 2.08
C ARG A 512 5.11 18.04 0.57
N ARG A 513 6.30 18.01 -0.03
CA ARG A 513 6.52 18.10 -1.47
C ARG A 513 6.96 16.75 -2.01
N ASN A 514 6.48 16.42 -3.20
CA ASN A 514 6.93 15.24 -3.94
C ASN A 514 7.23 15.62 -5.39
N VAL A 515 8.38 15.18 -5.89
CA VAL A 515 8.78 15.28 -7.30
C VAL A 515 9.05 13.88 -7.79
N SER A 516 8.48 13.52 -8.93
CA SER A 516 8.72 12.22 -9.54
C SER A 516 8.98 12.29 -11.03
N VAL A 517 9.84 11.39 -11.50
CA VAL A 517 10.14 11.17 -12.92
C VAL A 517 9.92 9.69 -13.21
N THR A 518 9.09 9.41 -14.22
CA THR A 518 8.84 8.03 -14.68
C THR A 518 9.20 7.90 -16.15
N LEU A 519 9.93 6.86 -16.46
CA LEU A 519 10.20 6.40 -17.82
C LEU A 519 9.50 5.06 -18.00
N GLY A 520 8.78 4.86 -19.08
CA GLY A 520 8.08 3.60 -19.29
C GLY A 520 7.92 3.24 -20.75
N VAL A 521 7.69 1.95 -20.96
CA VAL A 521 7.38 1.36 -22.26
C VAL A 521 6.22 0.40 -22.07
N ASN A 522 5.22 0.47 -22.95
CA ASN A 522 4.11 -0.46 -23.00
C ASN A 522 3.95 -1.04 -24.40
N PHE A 523 3.52 -2.29 -24.48
CA PHE A 523 3.41 -3.08 -25.72
C PHE A 523 2.37 -4.19 -25.56
#